data_5e9ae87f87e052472482f0f68744f9c5
#
_entry.id   5e9ae87f87e052472482f0f68744f9c5
#
_cell.length_a   1.000
_cell.length_b   1.000
_cell.length_c   1.000
_cell.angle_alpha   90.00
_cell.angle_beta   90.00
_cell.angle_gamma   90.00
#
_symmetry.space_group_name_H-M   'P 1'
#
loop_
_entity.id
_entity.type
_entity.pdbx_description
1 polymer ?
#
loop_
_entity_poly.entity_id
_entity_poly.type
_entity_poly.pdbx_seq_one_letter_code
_entity_poly.pdbx_strand_id
1 'polypeptide(L)'
;RRQRQMCIRDSFVTSAQQWFLRNWFVTVLLIVGFALFAGVELFGRAYQLGVYEDYMPSQPVAYSHKLHAGKMGIECKYCHHSAEKSKHAGIPSVNVCMNCHAIVHEGPQYGTEEIDKLHKASGYNKNKQAYNIDEFGDRIEEPIVWNKAHNLPDHVYFNHAQHVHTNTGNIDCRQCHGPVQTYTLGRVSTIDEVNAYAATDDGMERGLIQLTKPLLTMGWCIECHNKKEIDLTSSGYYKEIHNRIKLRADINNKIFEDDKVTVKELGGWECAKCHY
;
A
#
# COMPACT_ATOMS: atom_id res chain seq x y z
N ARG A 1 31.67 -52.28 -23.97
CA ARG A 1 30.95 -51.54 -22.88
C ARG A 1 29.92 -50.54 -23.43
N ARG A 2 30.17 -49.79 -24.51
CA ARG A 2 29.22 -48.83 -25.12
C ARG A 2 27.96 -49.47 -25.68
N GLN A 3 28.02 -50.62 -26.31
CA GLN A 3 26.86 -51.33 -26.89
C GLN A 3 25.86 -51.83 -25.81
N ARG A 4 26.33 -52.29 -24.64
CA ARG A 4 25.44 -52.76 -23.55
C ARG A 4 24.66 -51.59 -22.91
N GLN A 5 25.24 -50.40 -22.81
CA GLN A 5 24.53 -49.25 -22.26
C GLN A 5 23.44 -48.71 -23.21
N MET A 6 23.65 -48.84 -24.50
CA MET A 6 22.64 -48.41 -25.50
C MET A 6 21.43 -49.34 -25.50
N CYS A 7 21.63 -50.69 -25.46
CA CYS A 7 20.53 -51.66 -25.40
C CYS A 7 19.68 -51.54 -24.14
N ILE A 8 20.27 -51.21 -22.97
CA ILE A 8 19.51 -51.05 -21.71
C ILE A 8 18.63 -49.79 -21.78
N ARG A 9 19.14 -48.70 -22.38
CA ARG A 9 18.39 -47.44 -22.51
C ARG A 9 17.21 -47.59 -23.47
N ASP A 10 17.38 -48.30 -24.58
CA ASP A 10 16.32 -48.50 -25.55
C ASP A 10 15.23 -49.48 -25.04
N SER A 11 15.62 -50.50 -24.25
CA SER A 11 14.63 -51.42 -23.62
C SER A 11 13.78 -50.75 -22.54
N PHE A 12 14.35 -49.79 -21.80
CA PHE A 12 13.62 -49.03 -20.79
C PHE A 12 12.59 -48.07 -21.43
N VAL A 13 12.98 -47.41 -22.51
CA VAL A 13 12.11 -46.48 -23.25
C VAL A 13 10.96 -47.27 -23.91
N THR A 14 11.24 -48.43 -24.51
CA THR A 14 10.19 -49.26 -25.12
C THR A 14 9.22 -49.85 -24.09
N SER A 15 9.70 -50.27 -22.91
CA SER A 15 8.83 -50.78 -21.84
C SER A 15 7.94 -49.69 -21.25
N ALA A 16 8.46 -48.49 -21.07
CA ALA A 16 7.67 -47.36 -20.63
C ALA A 16 6.58 -46.96 -21.65
N GLN A 17 6.94 -46.90 -22.95
CA GLN A 17 5.96 -46.63 -24.00
C GLN A 17 4.85 -47.67 -24.05
N GLN A 18 5.21 -48.98 -23.94
CA GLN A 18 4.21 -50.06 -23.91
C GLN A 18 3.30 -49.98 -22.69
N TRP A 19 3.85 -49.61 -21.53
CA TRP A 19 3.05 -49.41 -20.33
C TRP A 19 2.05 -48.26 -20.52
N PHE A 20 2.47 -47.11 -21.06
CA PHE A 20 1.59 -45.96 -21.33
C PHE A 20 0.50 -46.32 -22.36
N LEU A 21 0.82 -47.02 -23.42
CA LEU A 21 -0.15 -47.46 -24.42
C LEU A 21 -1.18 -48.43 -23.84
N ARG A 22 -0.73 -49.37 -23.00
CA ARG A 22 -1.61 -50.34 -22.35
C ARG A 22 -2.51 -49.71 -21.30
N ASN A 23 -2.04 -48.64 -20.62
CA ASN A 23 -2.75 -47.95 -19.57
C ASN A 23 -3.15 -46.55 -20.03
N TRP A 24 -3.54 -46.39 -21.28
CA TRP A 24 -3.82 -45.11 -21.88
C TRP A 24 -4.85 -44.26 -21.07
N PHE A 25 -5.86 -44.93 -20.48
CA PHE A 25 -6.87 -44.25 -19.66
C PHE A 25 -6.27 -43.62 -18.40
N VAL A 26 -5.38 -44.34 -17.71
CA VAL A 26 -4.66 -43.83 -16.54
C VAL A 26 -3.73 -42.67 -16.96
N THR A 27 -3.06 -42.83 -18.11
CA THR A 27 -2.20 -41.76 -18.65
C THR A 27 -2.99 -40.49 -18.95
N VAL A 28 -4.16 -40.62 -19.58
CA VAL A 28 -5.04 -39.47 -19.85
C VAL A 28 -5.52 -38.84 -18.56
N LEU A 29 -5.92 -39.61 -17.55
CA LEU A 29 -6.32 -39.07 -16.25
C LEU A 29 -5.19 -38.31 -15.57
N LEU A 30 -3.96 -38.81 -15.63
CA LEU A 30 -2.80 -38.12 -15.06
C LEU A 30 -2.50 -36.80 -15.80
N ILE A 31 -2.58 -36.81 -17.15
CA ILE A 31 -2.39 -35.59 -17.94
C ILE A 31 -3.46 -34.55 -17.64
N VAL A 32 -4.73 -34.97 -17.58
CA VAL A 32 -5.84 -34.10 -17.27
C VAL A 32 -5.70 -33.56 -15.84
N GLY A 33 -5.39 -34.41 -14.87
CA GLY A 33 -5.15 -34.00 -13.48
C GLY A 33 -4.00 -32.99 -13.36
N PHE A 34 -2.88 -33.27 -14.06
CA PHE A 34 -1.75 -32.33 -14.11
C PHE A 34 -2.11 -31.00 -14.79
N ALA A 35 -2.85 -31.05 -15.91
CA ALA A 35 -3.28 -29.83 -16.61
C ALA A 35 -4.24 -28.98 -15.76
N LEU A 36 -5.17 -29.61 -15.05
CA LEU A 36 -6.05 -28.92 -14.10
C LEU A 36 -5.26 -28.30 -12.95
N PHE A 37 -4.34 -29.04 -12.33
CA PHE A 37 -3.48 -28.53 -11.28
C PHE A 37 -2.64 -27.34 -11.77
N ALA A 38 -1.95 -27.51 -12.90
CA ALA A 38 -1.16 -26.43 -13.51
C ALA A 38 -2.02 -25.23 -13.90
N GLY A 39 -3.24 -25.45 -14.37
CA GLY A 39 -4.20 -24.40 -14.69
C GLY A 39 -4.64 -23.61 -13.45
N VAL A 40 -4.95 -24.28 -12.35
CA VAL A 40 -5.29 -23.65 -11.07
C VAL A 40 -4.12 -22.83 -10.53
N GLU A 41 -2.90 -23.40 -10.54
CA GLU A 41 -1.69 -22.69 -10.11
C GLU A 41 -1.39 -21.45 -10.98
N LEU A 42 -1.47 -21.61 -12.30
CA LEU A 42 -1.25 -20.52 -13.23
C LEU A 42 -2.30 -19.41 -13.06
N PHE A 43 -3.56 -19.80 -12.90
CA PHE A 43 -4.66 -18.85 -12.65
C PHE A 43 -4.46 -18.13 -11.32
N GLY A 44 -4.10 -18.85 -10.25
CA GLY A 44 -3.81 -18.26 -8.95
C GLY A 44 -2.69 -17.22 -9.02
N ARG A 45 -1.60 -17.54 -9.71
CA ARG A 45 -0.48 -16.60 -9.93
C ARG A 45 -0.89 -15.41 -10.79
N ALA A 46 -1.67 -15.64 -11.85
CA ALA A 46 -2.18 -14.56 -12.70
C ALA A 46 -3.13 -13.63 -11.93
N TYR A 47 -3.96 -14.18 -11.04
CA TYR A 47 -4.85 -13.39 -10.19
C TYR A 47 -4.10 -12.49 -9.19
N GLN A 48 -2.88 -12.87 -8.79
CA GLN A 48 -2.02 -12.08 -7.91
C GLN A 48 -1.23 -10.99 -8.66
N LEU A 49 -1.32 -10.91 -9.98
CA LEU A 49 -0.66 -9.85 -10.74
C LEU A 49 -1.25 -8.47 -10.35
N GLY A 50 -0.37 -7.56 -9.92
CA GLY A 50 -0.76 -6.24 -9.44
C GLY A 50 -1.19 -6.18 -7.98
N VAL A 51 -1.14 -7.30 -7.25
CA VAL A 51 -1.29 -7.32 -5.79
C VAL A 51 0.10 -7.19 -5.17
N TYR A 52 0.32 -6.11 -4.42
CA TYR A 52 1.62 -5.79 -3.81
C TYR A 52 1.61 -5.94 -2.29
N GLU A 53 0.67 -6.70 -1.74
CA GLU A 53 0.63 -6.99 -0.30
C GLU A 53 1.95 -7.61 0.17
N ASP A 54 2.39 -7.27 1.37
CA ASP A 54 3.69 -7.64 1.95
C ASP A 54 4.94 -7.12 1.22
N TYR A 55 4.79 -6.32 0.17
CA TYR A 55 5.95 -5.74 -0.49
C TYR A 55 6.71 -4.81 0.45
N MET A 56 7.93 -5.18 0.76
CA MET A 56 8.83 -4.47 1.67
C MET A 56 10.19 -4.26 1.00
N PRO A 57 10.35 -3.17 0.25
CA PRO A 57 11.62 -2.86 -0.37
C PRO A 57 12.67 -2.46 0.67
N SER A 58 13.94 -2.79 0.41
CA SER A 58 15.06 -2.26 1.19
C SER A 58 15.10 -0.74 1.10
N GLN A 59 15.39 -0.07 2.20
CA GLN A 59 15.47 1.39 2.26
C GLN A 59 16.90 1.86 2.52
N PRO A 60 17.32 3.02 1.98
CA PRO A 60 18.66 3.56 2.24
C PRO A 60 18.90 3.89 3.71
N VAL A 61 17.85 4.24 4.44
CA VAL A 61 17.82 4.44 5.88
C VAL A 61 16.74 3.56 6.50
N ALA A 62 17.11 2.76 7.50
CA ALA A 62 16.18 1.87 8.20
C ALA A 62 15.32 2.67 9.19
N TYR A 63 14.32 3.36 8.66
CA TYR A 63 13.37 4.15 9.46
C TYR A 63 12.33 3.25 10.13
N SER A 64 12.16 3.37 11.43
CA SER A 64 11.20 2.58 12.21
C SER A 64 9.92 3.36 12.55
N HIS A 65 8.82 3.08 11.85
CA HIS A 65 7.51 3.61 12.22
C HIS A 65 7.08 3.13 13.61
N LYS A 66 7.43 1.90 13.99
CA LYS A 66 7.15 1.34 15.31
C LYS A 66 7.74 2.17 16.45
N LEU A 67 8.93 2.73 16.23
CA LEU A 67 9.56 3.58 17.24
C LEU A 67 8.89 4.96 17.25
N HIS A 68 8.83 5.63 16.09
CA HIS A 68 8.41 7.03 16.01
C HIS A 68 6.88 7.19 16.19
N ALA A 69 6.08 6.50 15.37
CA ALA A 69 4.63 6.60 15.44
C ALA A 69 4.01 5.71 16.53
N GLY A 70 4.61 4.51 16.77
CA GLY A 70 4.07 3.58 17.75
C GLY A 70 4.45 3.93 19.19
N LYS A 71 5.75 3.96 19.51
CA LYS A 71 6.20 4.18 20.89
C LYS A 71 6.22 5.65 21.31
N MET A 72 6.64 6.53 20.40
CA MET A 72 6.76 7.97 20.69
C MET A 72 5.47 8.74 20.41
N GLY A 73 4.48 8.13 19.73
CA GLY A 73 3.20 8.74 19.43
C GLY A 73 3.27 9.92 18.44
N ILE A 74 4.30 9.99 17.60
CA ILE A 74 4.43 11.06 16.60
C ILE A 74 3.35 10.85 15.52
N GLU A 75 2.52 11.88 15.34
CA GLU A 75 1.43 11.87 14.36
C GLU A 75 1.93 11.69 12.93
N CYS A 76 1.19 10.89 12.12
CA CYS A 76 1.54 10.62 10.73
C CYS A 76 1.76 11.91 9.91
N LYS A 77 0.91 12.90 10.13
CA LYS A 77 0.90 14.19 9.41
C LYS A 77 2.06 15.10 9.79
N TYR A 78 2.77 14.83 10.89
CA TYR A 78 3.99 15.58 11.22
C TYR A 78 5.07 15.37 10.15
N CYS A 79 5.22 14.13 9.70
CA CYS A 79 6.19 13.75 8.66
C CYS A 79 5.56 13.81 7.26
N HIS A 80 4.34 13.30 7.10
CA HIS A 80 3.61 13.25 5.83
C HIS A 80 2.66 14.45 5.67
N HIS A 81 3.16 15.66 5.90
CA HIS A 81 2.40 16.92 5.93
C HIS A 81 1.72 17.27 4.60
N SER A 82 2.15 16.69 3.50
CA SER A 82 1.54 16.91 2.18
C SER A 82 0.27 16.10 1.96
N ALA A 83 -0.01 15.08 2.78
CA ALA A 83 -1.14 14.17 2.57
C ALA A 83 -2.50 14.86 2.51
N GLU A 84 -2.70 15.93 3.30
CA GLU A 84 -3.95 16.70 3.30
C GLU A 84 -4.01 17.81 2.23
N LYS A 85 -2.91 18.10 1.55
CA LYS A 85 -2.78 19.25 0.66
C LYS A 85 -2.50 18.86 -0.79
N SER A 86 -2.08 17.65 -1.03
CA SER A 86 -1.59 17.20 -2.34
C SER A 86 -2.12 15.82 -2.69
N LYS A 87 -2.04 15.47 -3.99
CA LYS A 87 -2.28 14.08 -4.43
C LYS A 87 -1.26 13.10 -3.87
N HIS A 88 -0.07 13.55 -3.51
CA HIS A 88 0.98 12.72 -2.92
C HIS A 88 1.16 13.06 -1.44
N ALA A 89 1.18 12.04 -0.58
CA ALA A 89 1.48 12.23 0.83
C ALA A 89 2.91 12.72 1.06
N GLY A 90 3.81 12.34 0.17
CA GLY A 90 5.23 12.68 0.22
C GLY A 90 6.01 11.89 1.28
N ILE A 91 7.31 11.77 1.05
CA ILE A 91 8.27 11.38 2.07
C ILE A 91 8.84 12.67 2.65
N PRO A 92 8.97 12.81 3.99
CA PRO A 92 9.48 14.02 4.58
C PRO A 92 10.92 14.30 4.10
N SER A 93 11.24 15.57 3.91
CA SER A 93 12.63 15.98 3.67
C SER A 93 13.49 15.64 4.89
N VAL A 94 14.80 15.47 4.69
CA VAL A 94 15.74 15.18 5.77
C VAL A 94 15.71 16.23 6.87
N ASN A 95 15.34 17.47 6.56
CA ASN A 95 15.22 18.56 7.54
C ASN A 95 14.16 18.26 8.61
N VAL A 96 13.08 17.56 8.28
CA VAL A 96 12.08 17.12 9.27
C VAL A 96 12.69 16.14 10.27
N CYS A 97 13.54 15.23 9.80
CA CYS A 97 14.28 14.30 10.66
C CYS A 97 15.23 15.07 11.59
N MET A 98 15.90 16.09 11.06
CA MET A 98 16.88 16.89 11.78
C MET A 98 16.28 17.79 12.87
N ASN A 99 14.96 17.98 12.91
CA ASN A 99 14.31 18.66 14.05
C ASN A 99 14.62 17.98 15.39
N CYS A 100 14.81 16.65 15.38
CA CYS A 100 15.18 15.85 16.56
C CYS A 100 16.62 15.32 16.45
N HIS A 101 17.04 14.85 15.28
CA HIS A 101 18.31 14.17 15.09
C HIS A 101 19.53 15.11 15.00
N ALA A 102 19.34 16.41 15.07
CA ALA A 102 20.40 17.35 15.36
C ALA A 102 20.93 17.21 16.81
N ILE A 103 20.11 16.62 17.71
CA ILE A 103 20.45 16.41 19.13
C ILE A 103 20.50 14.91 19.47
N VAL A 104 19.54 14.14 18.92
CA VAL A 104 19.45 12.69 19.14
C VAL A 104 20.35 11.99 18.12
N HIS A 105 21.53 11.55 18.56
CA HIS A 105 22.56 10.96 17.69
C HIS A 105 22.59 9.43 17.71
N GLU A 106 21.81 8.81 18.58
CA GLU A 106 21.79 7.35 18.76
C GLU A 106 20.35 6.86 18.91
N GLY A 107 20.06 5.71 18.29
CA GLY A 107 18.75 5.06 18.37
C GLY A 107 18.84 3.68 19.05
N PRO A 108 17.74 3.21 19.67
CA PRO A 108 17.75 1.96 20.45
C PRO A 108 17.91 0.69 19.61
N GLN A 109 17.66 0.76 18.30
CA GLN A 109 17.65 -0.42 17.43
C GLN A 109 18.92 -0.53 16.57
N TYR A 110 19.42 0.58 16.04
CA TYR A 110 20.53 0.61 15.09
C TYR A 110 21.73 1.46 15.58
N GLY A 111 21.72 1.86 16.86
CA GLY A 111 22.78 2.71 17.40
C GLY A 111 22.89 4.04 16.63
N THR A 112 24.11 4.40 16.24
CA THR A 112 24.39 5.63 15.48
C THR A 112 24.29 5.46 13.95
N GLU A 113 24.38 4.24 13.44
CA GLU A 113 24.58 3.95 12.00
C GLU A 113 23.54 4.63 11.10
N GLU A 114 22.26 4.44 11.40
CA GLU A 114 21.19 4.98 10.56
C GLU A 114 21.05 6.51 10.69
N ILE A 115 21.37 7.04 11.88
CA ILE A 115 21.36 8.48 12.14
C ILE A 115 22.55 9.17 11.47
N ASP A 116 23.72 8.52 11.42
CA ASP A 116 24.87 9.04 10.68
C ASP A 116 24.58 9.17 9.17
N LYS A 117 23.75 8.30 8.60
CA LYS A 117 23.24 8.47 7.23
C LYS A 117 22.36 9.73 7.07
N LEU A 118 21.52 10.04 8.06
CA LEU A 118 20.75 11.29 8.08
C LEU A 118 21.63 12.51 8.20
N HIS A 119 22.65 12.46 9.08
CA HIS A 119 23.62 13.54 9.23
C HIS A 119 24.35 13.81 7.90
N LYS A 120 24.82 12.74 7.24
CA LYS A 120 25.45 12.87 5.93
C LYS A 120 24.50 13.49 4.91
N ALA A 121 23.27 12.99 4.84
CA ALA A 121 22.26 13.46 3.88
C ALA A 121 21.89 14.93 4.08
N SER A 122 21.84 15.39 5.33
CA SER A 122 21.53 16.78 5.68
C SER A 122 22.73 17.72 5.66
N GLY A 123 23.94 17.19 5.47
CA GLY A 123 25.17 17.96 5.61
C GLY A 123 25.51 18.34 7.06
N TYR A 124 24.88 17.71 8.04
CA TYR A 124 25.10 18.03 9.46
C TYR A 124 26.36 17.37 10.01
N ASN A 125 27.19 18.16 10.67
CA ASN A 125 28.39 17.68 11.36
C ASN A 125 28.13 17.67 12.87
N LYS A 126 27.98 16.45 13.44
CA LYS A 126 27.69 16.26 14.85
C LYS A 126 28.78 16.78 15.79
N ASN A 127 30.05 16.79 15.34
CA ASN A 127 31.17 17.27 16.16
C ASN A 127 31.20 18.80 16.24
N LYS A 128 30.80 19.46 15.16
CA LYS A 128 30.71 20.94 15.09
C LYS A 128 29.33 21.44 15.53
N GLN A 129 28.35 20.56 15.67
CA GLN A 129 26.93 20.88 15.91
C GLN A 129 26.41 21.92 14.91
N ALA A 130 26.83 21.82 13.64
CA ALA A 130 26.54 22.76 12.60
C ALA A 130 26.44 22.06 11.24
N TYR A 131 25.75 22.68 10.29
CA TYR A 131 25.72 22.21 8.93
C TYR A 131 26.98 22.58 8.17
N ASN A 132 27.46 21.71 7.31
CA ASN A 132 28.49 22.03 6.34
C ASN A 132 27.88 22.93 5.27
N ILE A 133 28.56 24.02 4.96
CA ILE A 133 28.15 25.00 3.94
C ILE A 133 29.24 25.08 2.87
N ASP A 134 28.83 25.34 1.64
CA ASP A 134 29.71 25.59 0.52
C ASP A 134 30.22 27.05 0.49
N GLU A 135 30.96 27.41 -0.55
CA GLU A 135 31.51 28.76 -0.77
C GLU A 135 30.42 29.83 -1.03
N PHE A 136 29.18 29.42 -1.36
CA PHE A 136 28.05 30.31 -1.59
C PHE A 136 27.15 30.47 -0.35
N GLY A 137 27.42 29.71 0.73
CA GLY A 137 26.64 29.71 1.94
C GLY A 137 25.49 28.72 1.95
N ASP A 138 25.38 27.84 0.93
CA ASP A 138 24.37 26.81 0.85
C ASP A 138 24.80 25.54 1.59
N ARG A 139 23.81 24.78 2.12
CA ARG A 139 24.09 23.49 2.78
C ARG A 139 24.57 22.46 1.77
N ILE A 140 25.61 21.73 2.12
CA ILE A 140 26.08 20.58 1.35
C ILE A 140 25.22 19.36 1.72
N GLU A 141 24.12 19.16 1.01
CA GLU A 141 23.16 18.09 1.25
C GLU A 141 23.33 16.96 0.22
N GLU A 142 23.10 15.71 0.64
CA GLU A 142 23.06 14.52 -0.23
C GLU A 142 21.66 13.89 -0.14
N PRO A 143 20.78 14.08 -1.14
CA PRO A 143 19.41 13.61 -1.06
C PRO A 143 19.29 12.10 -0.84
N ILE A 144 18.42 11.69 0.08
CA ILE A 144 18.09 10.28 0.31
C ILE A 144 17.14 9.81 -0.79
N VAL A 145 17.57 8.82 -1.58
CA VAL A 145 16.75 8.21 -2.62
C VAL A 145 15.97 7.04 -2.04
N TRP A 146 14.74 7.30 -1.63
CA TRP A 146 13.86 6.31 -1.04
C TRP A 146 13.26 5.36 -2.08
N ASN A 147 13.15 4.07 -1.72
CA ASN A 147 12.45 3.08 -2.53
C ASN A 147 10.95 3.14 -2.22
N LYS A 148 10.14 3.37 -3.25
CA LYS A 148 8.69 3.50 -3.12
C LYS A 148 8.05 2.15 -2.79
N ALA A 149 7.40 2.04 -1.64
CA ALA A 149 6.69 0.82 -1.24
C ALA A 149 5.28 0.76 -1.84
N HIS A 150 4.47 1.80 -1.67
CA HIS A 150 3.11 1.86 -2.21
C HIS A 150 3.12 2.41 -3.62
N ASN A 151 2.66 1.60 -4.56
CA ASN A 151 2.63 1.94 -5.98
C ASN A 151 1.27 1.63 -6.58
N LEU A 152 0.73 2.57 -7.34
CA LEU A 152 -0.40 2.33 -8.23
C LEU A 152 0.11 2.36 -9.68
N PRO A 153 -0.54 1.66 -10.61
CA PRO A 153 -0.23 1.77 -12.03
C PRO A 153 -0.32 3.21 -12.53
N ASP A 154 0.51 3.59 -13.50
CA ASP A 154 0.62 4.97 -13.98
C ASP A 154 -0.70 5.54 -14.53
N HIS A 155 -1.59 4.67 -15.03
CA HIS A 155 -2.91 5.05 -15.53
C HIS A 155 -3.96 5.25 -14.43
N VAL A 156 -3.58 5.13 -13.15
CA VAL A 156 -4.48 5.30 -12.01
C VAL A 156 -4.20 6.63 -11.32
N TYR A 157 -5.23 7.47 -11.27
CA TYR A 157 -5.21 8.69 -10.49
C TYR A 157 -5.68 8.45 -9.06
N PHE A 158 -4.88 8.82 -8.10
CA PHE A 158 -5.24 8.84 -6.69
C PHE A 158 -4.82 10.17 -6.04
N ASN A 159 -5.71 10.75 -5.24
CA ASN A 159 -5.44 12.02 -4.57
C ASN A 159 -5.62 11.87 -3.05
N HIS A 160 -4.49 11.89 -2.32
CA HIS A 160 -4.51 11.80 -0.86
C HIS A 160 -5.37 12.88 -0.22
N ALA A 161 -5.26 14.14 -0.66
CA ALA A 161 -6.01 15.22 -0.06
C ALA A 161 -7.53 15.02 -0.12
N GLN A 162 -8.05 14.44 -1.20
CA GLN A 162 -9.49 14.12 -1.30
C GLN A 162 -9.95 13.04 -0.33
N HIS A 163 -9.04 12.12 0.06
CA HIS A 163 -9.36 11.00 0.93
C HIS A 163 -9.14 11.32 2.42
N VAL A 164 -8.06 12.02 2.75
CA VAL A 164 -7.62 12.15 4.15
C VAL A 164 -7.86 13.51 4.77
N HIS A 165 -8.14 14.56 3.96
CA HIS A 165 -8.41 15.88 4.50
C HIS A 165 -9.75 15.89 5.25
N THR A 166 -9.78 16.54 6.42
CA THR A 166 -10.94 16.57 7.33
C THR A 166 -12.22 17.12 6.69
N ASN A 167 -12.09 18.05 5.75
CA ASN A 167 -13.24 18.64 5.04
C ASN A 167 -13.67 17.84 3.79
N THR A 168 -13.04 16.71 3.51
CA THR A 168 -13.38 15.86 2.35
C THR A 168 -13.63 14.42 2.81
N GLY A 169 -12.74 13.48 2.52
CA GLY A 169 -12.92 12.08 2.87
C GLY A 169 -12.79 11.75 4.35
N ASN A 170 -11.95 12.49 5.07
CA ASN A 170 -11.62 12.27 6.48
C ASN A 170 -11.33 10.80 6.83
N ILE A 171 -10.63 10.10 5.93
CA ILE A 171 -10.30 8.68 6.10
C ILE A 171 -8.98 8.59 6.86
N ASP A 172 -8.95 7.78 7.92
CA ASP A 172 -7.72 7.49 8.66
C ASP A 172 -6.70 6.77 7.75
N CYS A 173 -5.43 7.12 7.91
CA CYS A 173 -4.32 6.58 7.12
C CYS A 173 -4.26 5.05 7.15
N ARG A 174 -4.65 4.44 8.27
CA ARG A 174 -4.61 2.99 8.51
C ARG A 174 -5.64 2.21 7.70
N GLN A 175 -6.67 2.86 7.18
CA GLN A 175 -7.62 2.21 6.25
C GLN A 175 -6.92 1.69 5.00
N CYS A 176 -5.89 2.39 4.54
CA CYS A 176 -5.15 2.05 3.32
C CYS A 176 -3.75 1.50 3.59
N HIS A 177 -3.10 1.99 4.65
CA HIS A 177 -1.72 1.64 4.99
C HIS A 177 -1.61 0.59 6.11
N GLY A 178 -2.73 0.21 6.72
CA GLY A 178 -2.76 -0.72 7.86
C GLY A 178 -2.11 -0.17 9.12
N PRO A 179 -1.79 -1.02 10.10
CA PRO A 179 -1.23 -0.62 11.38
C PRO A 179 0.26 -0.26 11.29
N VAL A 180 0.59 0.76 10.46
CA VAL A 180 1.98 1.20 10.17
C VAL A 180 2.79 1.47 11.44
N GLN A 181 2.13 1.96 12.49
CA GLN A 181 2.76 2.20 13.80
C GLN A 181 3.30 0.92 14.48
N THR A 182 3.07 -0.25 13.90
CA THR A 182 3.65 -1.52 14.39
C THR A 182 4.85 -1.98 13.56
N TYR A 183 5.13 -1.34 12.42
CA TYR A 183 6.15 -1.77 11.47
C TYR A 183 7.52 -1.18 11.79
N THR A 184 8.54 -2.03 11.81
CA THR A 184 9.94 -1.59 11.92
C THR A 184 10.47 -1.01 10.61
N LEU A 185 10.03 -1.55 9.46
CA LEU A 185 10.33 -1.02 8.13
C LEU A 185 9.02 -0.76 7.39
N GLY A 186 9.04 0.23 6.49
CA GLY A 186 7.88 0.55 5.68
C GLY A 186 7.59 -0.57 4.66
N ARG A 187 6.36 -1.07 4.66
CA ARG A 187 5.85 -2.10 3.73
C ARG A 187 4.39 -1.86 3.38
N VAL A 188 3.92 -2.53 2.38
CA VAL A 188 2.49 -2.62 2.08
C VAL A 188 1.86 -3.64 3.02
N SER A 189 0.79 -3.26 3.70
CA SER A 189 0.01 -4.17 4.55
C SER A 189 -0.74 -5.20 3.72
N THR A 190 -1.17 -6.28 4.37
CA THR A 190 -2.17 -7.18 3.80
C THR A 190 -3.58 -6.70 4.13
N ILE A 191 -4.57 -7.13 3.34
CA ILE A 191 -5.98 -6.85 3.65
C ILE A 191 -6.38 -7.43 5.00
N ASP A 192 -5.84 -8.58 5.36
CA ASP A 192 -6.12 -9.23 6.66
C ASP A 192 -5.61 -8.39 7.84
N GLU A 193 -4.44 -7.77 7.73
CA GLU A 193 -3.91 -6.87 8.75
C GLU A 193 -4.75 -5.59 8.89
N VAL A 194 -5.18 -5.03 7.77
CA VAL A 194 -6.07 -3.86 7.76
C VAL A 194 -7.41 -4.21 8.42
N ASN A 195 -8.00 -5.35 8.07
CA ASN A 195 -9.26 -5.81 8.65
C ASN A 195 -9.14 -6.17 10.13
N ALA A 196 -8.05 -6.83 10.53
CA ALA A 196 -7.79 -7.14 11.92
C ALA A 196 -7.68 -5.86 12.77
N TYR A 197 -6.99 -4.83 12.24
CA TYR A 197 -6.91 -3.55 12.91
C TYR A 197 -8.25 -2.79 12.91
N ALA A 198 -9.01 -2.81 11.80
CA ALA A 198 -10.33 -2.21 11.73
C ALA A 198 -11.34 -2.83 12.72
N ALA A 199 -11.13 -4.09 13.11
CA ALA A 199 -11.95 -4.79 14.10
C ALA A 199 -11.58 -4.46 15.57
N THR A 200 -10.49 -3.72 15.82
CA THR A 200 -10.13 -3.27 17.16
C THR A 200 -10.98 -2.07 17.60
N ASP A 201 -11.07 -1.83 18.91
CA ASP A 201 -11.77 -0.66 19.45
C ASP A 201 -11.22 0.65 18.85
N ASP A 202 -9.90 0.79 18.76
CA ASP A 202 -9.25 1.95 18.14
C ASP A 202 -9.58 2.07 16.65
N GLY A 203 -9.62 0.94 15.92
CA GLY A 203 -10.01 0.92 14.51
C GLY A 203 -11.47 1.35 14.29
N MET A 204 -12.38 0.87 15.13
CA MET A 204 -13.80 1.25 15.08
C MET A 204 -14.02 2.72 15.43
N GLU A 205 -13.34 3.22 16.47
CA GLU A 205 -13.39 4.65 16.86
C GLU A 205 -12.90 5.56 15.72
N ARG A 206 -11.90 5.13 14.94
CA ARG A 206 -11.42 5.84 13.75
C ARG A 206 -12.32 5.71 12.53
N GLY A 207 -13.40 4.95 12.61
CA GLY A 207 -14.32 4.72 11.51
C GLY A 207 -13.75 3.88 10.36
N LEU A 208 -12.82 2.96 10.66
CA LEU A 208 -12.31 2.02 9.69
C LEU A 208 -13.37 0.99 9.32
N ILE A 209 -13.36 0.55 8.07
CA ILE A 209 -14.27 -0.46 7.54
C ILE A 209 -13.51 -1.69 7.06
N GLN A 210 -14.13 -2.86 7.20
CA GLN A 210 -13.58 -4.11 6.69
C GLN A 210 -13.94 -4.32 5.22
N LEU A 211 -12.95 -4.74 4.45
CA LEU A 211 -13.06 -4.98 3.00
C LEU A 211 -12.55 -6.39 2.67
N THR A 212 -13.00 -6.94 1.54
CA THR A 212 -12.73 -8.34 1.15
C THR A 212 -11.75 -8.48 -0.01
N LYS A 213 -11.53 -7.39 -0.76
CA LYS A 213 -10.66 -7.41 -1.93
C LYS A 213 -9.22 -7.09 -1.54
N PRO A 214 -8.22 -7.65 -2.25
CA PRO A 214 -6.82 -7.36 -1.97
C PRO A 214 -6.52 -5.87 -2.00
N LEU A 215 -5.68 -5.44 -1.08
CA LEU A 215 -5.38 -4.03 -0.83
C LEU A 215 -4.86 -3.30 -2.07
N LEU A 216 -5.29 -2.06 -2.27
CA LEU A 216 -4.91 -1.17 -3.38
C LEU A 216 -5.23 -1.69 -4.79
N THR A 217 -6.06 -2.74 -4.92
CA THR A 217 -6.60 -3.15 -6.22
C THR A 217 -7.82 -2.32 -6.60
N MET A 218 -8.18 -2.31 -7.90
CA MET A 218 -9.40 -1.65 -8.36
C MET A 218 -10.64 -2.18 -7.61
N GLY A 219 -10.71 -3.50 -7.39
CA GLY A 219 -11.81 -4.12 -6.63
C GLY A 219 -11.91 -3.60 -5.21
N TRP A 220 -10.79 -3.37 -4.54
CA TRP A 220 -10.74 -2.81 -3.19
C TRP A 220 -11.23 -1.35 -3.15
N CYS A 221 -10.78 -0.53 -4.10
CA CYS A 221 -11.24 0.86 -4.20
C CYS A 221 -12.77 0.93 -4.42
N ILE A 222 -13.29 0.11 -5.35
CA ILE A 222 -14.71 0.03 -5.65
C ILE A 222 -15.52 -0.46 -4.45
N GLU A 223 -15.02 -1.47 -3.73
CA GLU A 223 -15.69 -1.98 -2.52
C GLU A 223 -15.76 -0.91 -1.43
N CYS A 224 -14.68 -0.16 -1.21
CA CYS A 224 -14.65 0.96 -0.27
C CYS A 224 -15.66 2.04 -0.68
N HIS A 225 -15.67 2.45 -1.95
CA HIS A 225 -16.60 3.45 -2.47
C HIS A 225 -18.08 3.01 -2.40
N ASN A 226 -18.33 1.71 -2.37
CA ASN A 226 -19.70 1.18 -2.15
C ASN A 226 -20.15 1.22 -0.69
N LYS A 227 -19.20 1.03 0.25
CA LYS A 227 -19.50 0.84 1.66
C LYS A 227 -19.30 2.11 2.49
N LYS A 228 -18.34 2.98 2.08
CA LYS A 228 -18.03 4.18 2.85
C LYS A 228 -19.09 5.23 2.65
N GLU A 229 -19.79 5.53 3.73
CA GLU A 229 -20.73 6.64 3.81
C GLU A 229 -20.00 7.95 4.10
N ILE A 230 -20.51 9.01 3.50
CA ILE A 230 -20.06 10.39 3.71
C ILE A 230 -21.21 11.18 4.29
N ASP A 231 -20.96 11.85 5.38
CA ASP A 231 -21.88 12.81 5.97
C ASP A 231 -21.84 14.12 5.15
N LEU A 232 -22.93 14.40 4.45
CA LEU A 232 -23.07 15.59 3.61
C LEU A 232 -23.11 16.90 4.42
N THR A 233 -23.35 16.84 5.73
CA THR A 233 -23.42 17.99 6.61
C THR A 233 -22.08 18.34 7.25
N SER A 234 -21.10 17.41 7.21
CA SER A 234 -19.83 17.49 7.91
C SER A 234 -18.91 18.63 7.44
N SER A 235 -19.04 19.07 6.19
CA SER A 235 -18.17 20.13 5.64
C SER A 235 -18.91 21.08 4.69
N GLY A 236 -18.35 22.27 4.48
CA GLY A 236 -18.87 23.23 3.51
C GLY A 236 -18.89 22.72 2.08
N TYR A 237 -17.91 21.88 1.72
CA TYR A 237 -17.83 21.24 0.40
C TYR A 237 -19.02 20.28 0.15
N TYR A 238 -19.30 19.43 1.11
CA TYR A 238 -20.44 18.48 1.00
C TYR A 238 -21.79 19.18 1.13
N LYS A 239 -21.90 20.24 1.96
CA LYS A 239 -23.11 21.06 2.04
C LYS A 239 -23.48 21.68 0.69
N GLU A 240 -22.50 22.18 -0.05
CA GLU A 240 -22.73 22.72 -1.38
C GLU A 240 -23.18 21.65 -2.38
N ILE A 241 -22.56 20.46 -2.37
CA ILE A 241 -22.98 19.31 -3.16
C ILE A 241 -24.39 18.90 -2.79
N HIS A 242 -24.71 18.78 -1.51
CA HIS A 242 -26.03 18.46 -0.98
C HIS A 242 -27.09 19.41 -1.52
N ASN A 243 -26.85 20.72 -1.43
CA ASN A 243 -27.78 21.74 -1.93
C ASN A 243 -28.02 21.60 -3.43
N ARG A 244 -26.96 21.34 -4.22
CA ARG A 244 -27.10 21.14 -5.68
C ARG A 244 -27.86 19.86 -6.03
N ILE A 245 -27.69 18.80 -5.27
CA ILE A 245 -28.39 17.53 -5.49
C ILE A 245 -29.86 17.66 -5.07
N LYS A 246 -30.16 18.33 -3.95
CA LYS A 246 -31.54 18.63 -3.52
C LYS A 246 -32.37 19.39 -4.57
N LEU A 247 -31.71 20.15 -5.44
CA LEU A 247 -32.36 20.86 -6.55
C LEU A 247 -32.72 19.95 -7.71
N ARG A 248 -32.25 18.69 -7.74
CA ARG A 248 -32.59 17.71 -8.76
C ARG A 248 -33.75 16.82 -8.27
N ALA A 249 -34.93 17.05 -8.79
CA ALA A 249 -36.16 16.36 -8.38
C ALA A 249 -36.15 14.84 -8.60
N ASP A 250 -35.30 14.33 -9.50
CA ASP A 250 -35.16 12.94 -9.90
C ASP A 250 -34.37 12.05 -8.94
N ILE A 251 -33.59 12.66 -8.02
CA ILE A 251 -32.72 11.96 -7.07
C ILE A 251 -33.32 11.97 -5.65
N ASN A 252 -34.43 12.67 -5.45
CA ASN A 252 -34.87 13.22 -4.18
C ASN A 252 -35.42 12.24 -3.14
N ASN A 253 -35.75 11.00 -3.47
CA ASN A 253 -36.55 10.17 -2.54
C ASN A 253 -35.75 9.06 -1.78
N LYS A 254 -34.46 8.85 -2.05
CA LYS A 254 -33.69 7.80 -1.39
C LYS A 254 -32.38 8.25 -0.72
N ILE A 255 -31.77 9.33 -1.21
CA ILE A 255 -30.40 9.72 -0.81
C ILE A 255 -30.41 10.60 0.46
N PHE A 256 -31.58 11.11 0.89
CA PHE A 256 -31.65 12.16 1.91
C PHE A 256 -32.45 11.82 3.17
N GLU A 257 -32.76 10.55 3.41
CA GLU A 257 -33.49 10.18 4.64
C GLU A 257 -32.60 10.35 5.89
N ASP A 258 -31.27 10.21 5.73
CA ASP A 258 -30.31 10.27 6.85
C ASP A 258 -29.11 11.23 6.63
N ASP A 259 -29.15 12.07 5.57
CA ASP A 259 -28.07 12.97 5.16
C ASP A 259 -26.71 12.27 4.89
N LYS A 260 -26.72 10.94 4.72
CA LYS A 260 -25.55 10.13 4.38
C LYS A 260 -25.68 9.56 2.99
N VAL A 261 -24.57 9.55 2.28
CA VAL A 261 -24.48 8.96 0.93
C VAL A 261 -23.18 8.18 0.80
N THR A 262 -23.19 7.15 0.00
CA THR A 262 -21.98 6.45 -0.37
C THR A 262 -21.18 7.25 -1.41
N VAL A 263 -19.87 7.01 -1.47
CA VAL A 263 -19.01 7.63 -2.51
C VAL A 263 -19.51 7.25 -3.92
N LYS A 264 -20.06 6.04 -4.09
CA LYS A 264 -20.68 5.58 -5.33
C LYS A 264 -21.83 6.50 -5.76
N GLU A 265 -22.74 6.83 -4.87
CA GLU A 265 -23.89 7.69 -5.14
C GLU A 265 -23.47 9.12 -5.50
N LEU A 266 -22.31 9.56 -5.03
CA LEU A 266 -21.68 10.81 -5.44
C LEU A 266 -20.93 10.72 -6.79
N GLY A 267 -21.02 9.60 -7.51
CA GLY A 267 -20.34 9.41 -8.80
C GLY A 267 -18.89 8.93 -8.68
N GLY A 268 -18.45 8.44 -7.52
CA GLY A 268 -17.11 7.91 -7.30
C GLY A 268 -16.81 6.57 -8.00
N TRP A 269 -17.73 6.08 -8.84
CA TRP A 269 -17.61 4.86 -9.65
C TRP A 269 -17.31 5.09 -11.12
N GLU A 270 -17.33 6.34 -11.54
CA GLU A 270 -17.07 6.67 -12.93
C GLU A 270 -15.60 6.38 -13.26
N CYS A 271 -15.36 5.66 -14.36
CA CYS A 271 -14.01 5.25 -14.77
C CYS A 271 -13.02 6.44 -14.83
N ALA A 272 -13.46 7.58 -15.35
CA ALA A 272 -12.67 8.80 -15.48
C ALA A 272 -12.33 9.49 -14.15
N LYS A 273 -12.86 9.02 -13.01
CA LYS A 273 -12.45 9.53 -11.68
C LYS A 273 -11.14 8.92 -11.20
N CYS A 274 -10.85 7.71 -11.67
CA CYS A 274 -9.68 6.93 -11.26
C CYS A 274 -8.69 6.67 -12.42
N HIS A 275 -9.13 6.81 -13.67
CA HIS A 275 -8.32 6.53 -14.85
C HIS A 275 -8.27 7.74 -15.80
N TYR A 276 -7.08 7.95 -16.41
CA TYR A 276 -6.90 8.99 -17.44
C TYR A 276 -7.27 8.41 -18.82
#